data_6a09a7020a1898fd1f3091a2bed725a1
#
_entry.id   6a09a7020a1898fd1f3091a2bed725a1
#
_cell.length_a   1.000
_cell.length_b   1.000
_cell.length_c   1.000
_cell.angle_alpha   90.00
_cell.angle_beta   90.00
_cell.angle_gamma   90.00
#
_symmetry.space_group_name_H-M   'P 1'
#
loop_
_entity.id
_entity.type
_entity.pdbx_description
1 polymer ?
#
loop_
_entity_poly.entity_id
_entity_poly.type
_entity_poly.pdbx_seq_one_letter_code
_entity_poly.pdbx_strand_id
1 'polypeptide(L)'
;SHDIRIPLVSATGSTRMGKAVGAAVGRRLGRSLLELGGNNAIIISAEADLDMALIGAAFGAVGTAGQRCTSTRRLIIQEKVYNKFKEKLVNAYKQLKIGDPLNIKNHVGPLIDKDAVKMYLEAIEKCKAEGGKFIVEGGVLKGKGFESGCYVQPCIAEAKNSYGIVQHDTFAPILYLMKYKTID
;
A
#
# COMPACT_ATOMS: atom_id res chain seq x y z
N SER A 1 6.96 -11.26 25.63
CA SER A 1 5.49 -11.22 25.87
C SER A 1 5.02 -12.23 26.94
N HIS A 2 5.88 -13.17 27.37
CA HIS A 2 5.50 -14.21 28.35
C HIS A 2 5.77 -13.81 29.83
N ASP A 3 6.56 -12.79 30.09
CA ASP A 3 6.91 -12.37 31.45
C ASP A 3 5.71 -11.76 32.16
N ILE A 4 5.27 -12.38 33.27
CA ILE A 4 4.11 -11.98 34.06
C ILE A 4 4.30 -10.65 34.80
N ARG A 5 5.54 -10.20 34.98
CA ARG A 5 5.86 -8.92 35.62
C ARG A 5 5.54 -7.71 34.75
N ILE A 6 5.33 -7.93 33.42
CA ILE A 6 4.97 -6.89 32.45
C ILE A 6 3.46 -6.90 32.27
N PRO A 7 2.69 -6.00 32.91
CA PRO A 7 1.23 -6.03 32.86
C PRO A 7 0.65 -5.65 31.49
N LEU A 8 1.36 -4.81 30.73
CA LEU A 8 0.93 -4.33 29.41
C LEU A 8 2.05 -4.56 28.39
N VAL A 9 1.70 -5.13 27.25
CA VAL A 9 2.59 -5.24 26.08
C VAL A 9 2.02 -4.39 24.96
N SER A 10 2.76 -3.38 24.51
CA SER A 10 2.45 -2.59 23.32
C SER A 10 3.33 -3.11 22.17
N ALA A 11 2.72 -3.39 21.00
CA ALA A 11 3.43 -3.87 19.83
C ALA A 11 2.83 -3.35 18.52
N THR A 12 3.70 -2.93 17.60
CA THR A 12 3.34 -2.54 16.24
C THR A 12 3.93 -3.54 15.26
N GLY A 13 3.13 -4.01 14.29
CA GLY A 13 3.63 -4.93 13.26
C GLY A 13 2.52 -5.60 12.45
N SER A 14 2.81 -6.77 11.88
CA SER A 14 1.85 -7.49 11.06
C SER A 14 0.70 -8.09 11.86
N THR A 15 -0.46 -8.32 11.22
CA THR A 15 -1.59 -9.06 11.83
C THR A 15 -1.15 -10.44 12.35
N ARG A 16 -0.22 -11.11 11.67
CA ARG A 16 0.37 -12.38 12.12
C ARG A 16 1.08 -12.22 13.47
N MET A 17 1.92 -11.19 13.59
CA MET A 17 2.61 -10.86 14.85
C MET A 17 1.58 -10.51 15.93
N GLY A 18 0.58 -9.69 15.62
CA GLY A 18 -0.47 -9.30 16.55
C GLY A 18 -1.24 -10.50 17.14
N LYS A 19 -1.59 -11.47 16.29
CA LYS A 19 -2.24 -12.72 16.74
C LYS A 19 -1.34 -13.50 17.70
N ALA A 20 -0.04 -13.62 17.41
CA ALA A 20 0.91 -14.34 18.26
C ALA A 20 1.10 -13.63 19.62
N VAL A 21 1.30 -12.31 19.60
CA VAL A 21 1.44 -11.49 20.82
C VAL A 21 0.16 -11.51 21.65
N GLY A 22 -0.99 -11.29 21.03
CA GLY A 22 -2.28 -11.29 21.71
C GLY A 22 -2.57 -12.63 22.41
N ALA A 23 -2.31 -13.75 21.72
CA ALA A 23 -2.47 -15.08 22.30
C ALA A 23 -1.50 -15.31 23.49
N ALA A 24 -0.22 -14.92 23.35
CA ALA A 24 0.76 -15.10 24.42
C ALA A 24 0.43 -14.26 25.66
N VAL A 25 0.01 -13.01 25.46
CA VAL A 25 -0.37 -12.09 26.55
C VAL A 25 -1.69 -12.50 27.20
N GLY A 26 -2.68 -12.92 26.39
CA GLY A 26 -3.99 -13.37 26.89
C GLY A 26 -3.89 -14.62 27.75
N ARG A 27 -3.00 -15.59 27.42
CA ARG A 27 -2.80 -16.80 28.23
C ARG A 27 -2.40 -16.52 29.68
N ARG A 28 -1.78 -15.39 29.94
CA ARG A 28 -1.38 -14.96 31.29
C ARG A 28 -2.28 -13.86 31.88
N LEU A 29 -3.43 -13.59 31.24
CA LEU A 29 -4.38 -12.54 31.62
C LEU A 29 -3.78 -11.13 31.65
N GLY A 30 -2.73 -10.87 30.84
CA GLY A 30 -2.13 -9.56 30.64
C GLY A 30 -2.94 -8.71 29.67
N ARG A 31 -2.53 -7.45 29.54
CA ARG A 31 -3.12 -6.50 28.56
C ARG A 31 -2.20 -6.35 27.35
N SER A 32 -2.79 -6.18 26.17
CA SER A 32 -2.04 -5.84 24.95
C SER A 32 -2.66 -4.65 24.24
N LEU A 33 -1.81 -3.78 23.69
CA LEU A 33 -2.14 -2.72 22.73
C LEU A 33 -1.44 -3.10 21.44
N LEU A 34 -2.21 -3.38 20.38
CA LEU A 34 -1.68 -3.90 19.12
C LEU A 34 -2.04 -2.94 17.99
N GLU A 35 -1.01 -2.35 17.40
CA GLU A 35 -1.11 -1.54 16.18
C GLU A 35 -0.69 -2.42 14.99
N LEU A 36 -1.62 -2.70 14.09
CA LEU A 36 -1.44 -3.71 13.06
C LEU A 36 -1.58 -3.11 11.65
N GLY A 37 -1.56 -3.94 10.62
CA GLY A 37 -1.74 -3.54 9.24
C GLY A 37 -3.13 -2.96 8.94
N GLY A 38 -3.24 -2.28 7.80
CA GLY A 38 -4.46 -1.68 7.33
C GLY A 38 -4.59 -1.77 5.80
N ASN A 39 -5.80 -1.55 5.31
CA ASN A 39 -6.09 -1.52 3.87
C ASN A 39 -6.84 -0.22 3.54
N ASN A 40 -6.13 0.89 3.66
CA ASN A 40 -6.70 2.23 3.69
C ASN A 40 -7.21 2.66 2.32
N ALA A 41 -8.30 3.45 2.33
CA ALA A 41 -8.89 4.00 1.14
C ALA A 41 -9.01 5.52 1.21
N ILE A 42 -8.94 6.18 0.04
CA ILE A 42 -9.38 7.56 -0.16
C ILE A 42 -10.59 7.51 -1.07
N ILE A 43 -11.67 8.20 -0.67
CA ILE A 43 -12.88 8.38 -1.47
C ILE A 43 -12.79 9.76 -2.12
N ILE A 44 -12.96 9.82 -3.44
CA ILE A 44 -12.85 11.06 -4.23
C ILE A 44 -14.20 11.33 -4.88
N SER A 45 -14.91 12.36 -4.41
CA SER A 45 -16.18 12.80 -4.96
C SER A 45 -15.98 13.77 -6.12
N ALA A 46 -17.06 14.08 -6.85
CA ALA A 46 -17.04 15.04 -7.93
C ALA A 46 -16.76 16.48 -7.45
N GLU A 47 -17.06 16.78 -6.20
CA GLU A 47 -16.88 18.09 -5.55
C GLU A 47 -15.48 18.24 -4.92
N ALA A 48 -14.65 17.17 -4.95
CA ALA A 48 -13.32 17.21 -4.36
C ALA A 48 -12.39 18.17 -5.12
N ASP A 49 -11.49 18.84 -4.40
CA ASP A 49 -10.32 19.46 -5.00
C ASP A 49 -9.40 18.35 -5.55
N LEU A 50 -9.44 18.17 -6.86
CA LEU A 50 -8.72 17.07 -7.52
C LEU A 50 -7.19 17.24 -7.47
N ASP A 51 -6.68 18.46 -7.33
CA ASP A 51 -5.23 18.69 -7.24
C ASP A 51 -4.72 18.36 -5.85
N MET A 52 -5.43 18.77 -4.81
CA MET A 52 -5.15 18.35 -3.44
C MET A 52 -5.28 16.83 -3.28
N ALA A 53 -6.37 16.25 -3.80
CA ALA A 53 -6.61 14.81 -3.77
C ALA A 53 -5.50 14.02 -4.49
N LEU A 54 -4.97 14.54 -5.60
CA LEU A 54 -3.86 13.94 -6.34
C LEU A 54 -2.59 13.86 -5.50
N ILE A 55 -2.22 14.98 -4.85
CA ILE A 55 -1.02 15.03 -3.99
C ILE A 55 -1.16 14.04 -2.83
N GLY A 56 -2.30 14.07 -2.14
CA GLY A 56 -2.58 13.18 -1.03
C GLY A 56 -2.59 11.71 -1.42
N ALA A 57 -3.24 11.37 -2.54
CA ALA A 57 -3.32 10.00 -3.05
C ALA A 57 -1.94 9.46 -3.51
N ALA A 58 -1.19 10.25 -4.29
CA ALA A 58 0.13 9.85 -4.75
C ALA A 58 1.10 9.68 -3.58
N PHE A 59 1.23 10.67 -2.70
CA PHE A 59 2.09 10.59 -1.52
C PHE A 59 1.68 9.44 -0.59
N GLY A 60 0.39 9.29 -0.32
CA GLY A 60 -0.13 8.23 0.54
C GLY A 60 0.15 6.82 -0.01
N ALA A 61 0.14 6.65 -1.33
CA ALA A 61 0.37 5.35 -1.97
C ALA A 61 1.86 4.98 -2.09
N VAL A 62 2.72 5.95 -2.44
CA VAL A 62 4.13 5.65 -2.75
C VAL A 62 5.11 6.07 -1.66
N GLY A 63 4.68 6.91 -0.71
CA GLY A 63 5.50 7.33 0.41
C GLY A 63 6.03 6.12 1.18
N THR A 64 7.33 6.08 1.47
CA THR A 64 8.02 4.93 2.10
C THR A 64 7.82 3.61 1.31
N ALA A 65 7.74 3.70 -0.03
CA ALA A 65 7.46 2.56 -0.92
C ALA A 65 6.19 1.77 -0.53
N GLY A 66 5.14 2.47 -0.07
CA GLY A 66 3.88 1.83 0.37
C GLY A 66 3.99 1.02 1.67
N GLN A 67 5.05 1.20 2.46
CA GLN A 67 5.33 0.39 3.65
C GLN A 67 4.95 1.11 4.95
N ARG A 68 3.73 1.66 5.00
CA ARG A 68 3.12 2.20 6.23
C ARG A 68 1.78 1.53 6.49
N CYS A 69 1.40 1.39 7.76
CA CYS A 69 0.05 0.99 8.15
C CYS A 69 -1.01 1.96 7.60
N THR A 70 -0.64 3.23 7.36
CA THR A 70 -1.49 4.29 6.80
C THR A 70 -1.35 4.48 5.30
N SER A 71 -0.56 3.65 4.58
CA SER A 71 -0.43 3.77 3.12
C SER A 71 -1.78 3.62 2.43
N THR A 72 -2.04 4.48 1.44
CA THR A 72 -3.24 4.38 0.61
C THR A 72 -3.13 3.17 -0.30
N ARG A 73 -4.06 2.23 -0.18
CA ARG A 73 -4.13 1.01 -0.99
C ARG A 73 -5.21 1.10 -2.06
N ARG A 74 -6.30 1.82 -1.77
CA ARG A 74 -7.48 1.89 -2.63
C ARG A 74 -7.88 3.33 -2.86
N LEU A 75 -8.20 3.68 -4.10
CA LEU A 75 -8.91 4.92 -4.46
C LEU A 75 -10.29 4.57 -4.98
N ILE A 76 -11.30 5.05 -4.28
CA ILE A 76 -12.70 4.87 -4.62
C ILE A 76 -13.18 6.19 -5.22
N ILE A 77 -13.27 6.26 -6.55
CA ILE A 77 -13.40 7.51 -7.29
C ILE A 77 -14.78 7.58 -7.94
N GLN A 78 -15.50 8.70 -7.75
CA GLN A 78 -16.79 8.91 -8.38
C GLN A 78 -16.67 8.90 -9.90
N GLU A 79 -17.57 8.21 -10.59
CA GLU A 79 -17.54 8.00 -12.05
C GLU A 79 -17.35 9.30 -12.84
N LYS A 80 -18.02 10.39 -12.41
CA LYS A 80 -17.97 11.71 -13.07
C LYS A 80 -16.55 12.26 -13.20
N VAL A 81 -15.66 11.99 -12.25
CA VAL A 81 -14.29 12.52 -12.22
C VAL A 81 -13.23 11.45 -12.43
N TYR A 82 -13.63 10.19 -12.56
CA TYR A 82 -12.73 9.04 -12.62
C TYR A 82 -11.66 9.16 -13.70
N ASN A 83 -12.06 9.38 -14.94
CA ASN A 83 -11.12 9.41 -16.07
C ASN A 83 -10.14 10.58 -15.94
N LYS A 84 -10.64 11.77 -15.59
CA LYS A 84 -9.81 12.96 -15.37
C LYS A 84 -8.79 12.75 -14.25
N PHE A 85 -9.24 12.16 -13.12
CA PHE A 85 -8.35 11.91 -11.99
C PHE A 85 -7.32 10.81 -12.31
N LYS A 86 -7.76 9.72 -12.96
CA LYS A 86 -6.88 8.64 -13.40
C LYS A 86 -5.73 9.15 -14.29
N GLU A 87 -6.04 10.01 -15.25
CA GLU A 87 -5.05 10.61 -16.15
C GLU A 87 -4.00 11.44 -15.39
N LYS A 88 -4.45 12.30 -14.47
CA LYS A 88 -3.56 13.08 -13.60
C LYS A 88 -2.67 12.17 -12.76
N LEU A 89 -3.23 11.11 -12.17
CA LEU A 89 -2.51 10.16 -11.31
C LEU A 89 -1.44 9.38 -12.09
N VAL A 90 -1.78 8.88 -13.29
CA VAL A 90 -0.81 8.21 -14.17
C VAL A 90 0.34 9.14 -14.53
N ASN A 91 0.05 10.42 -14.82
CA ASN A 91 1.07 11.41 -15.13
C ASN A 91 1.96 11.73 -13.90
N ALA A 92 1.40 11.74 -12.70
CA ALA A 92 2.19 11.89 -11.47
C ALA A 92 3.13 10.69 -11.26
N TYR A 93 2.64 9.46 -11.49
CA TYR A 93 3.46 8.26 -11.36
C TYR A 93 4.63 8.20 -12.35
N LYS A 94 4.47 8.74 -13.57
CA LYS A 94 5.57 8.86 -14.54
C LYS A 94 6.70 9.77 -14.09
N GLN A 95 6.44 10.69 -13.16
CA GLN A 95 7.42 11.64 -12.63
C GLN A 95 8.13 11.12 -11.38
N LEU A 96 7.74 9.95 -10.86
CA LEU A 96 8.36 9.36 -9.68
C LEU A 96 9.82 9.00 -9.98
N LYS A 97 10.71 9.46 -9.12
CA LYS A 97 12.12 9.09 -9.11
C LYS A 97 12.35 8.05 -8.04
N ILE A 98 12.86 6.90 -8.43
CA ILE A 98 13.11 5.77 -7.54
C ILE A 98 14.62 5.62 -7.40
N GLY A 99 15.12 5.47 -6.17
CA GLY A 99 16.54 5.32 -5.96
C GLY A 99 16.93 5.45 -4.48
N ASP A 100 18.22 5.70 -4.25
CA ASP A 100 18.79 5.84 -2.91
C ASP A 100 17.97 6.82 -2.06
N PRO A 101 17.43 6.38 -0.91
CA PRO A 101 16.61 7.22 -0.03
C PRO A 101 17.40 8.37 0.62
N LEU A 102 18.71 8.32 0.64
CA LEU A 102 19.55 9.42 1.11
C LEU A 102 19.67 10.55 0.10
N ASN A 103 19.31 10.30 -1.16
CA ASN A 103 19.27 11.34 -2.19
C ASN A 103 17.89 12.01 -2.17
N ILE A 104 17.85 13.26 -1.71
CA ILE A 104 16.60 14.06 -1.59
C ILE A 104 15.85 14.26 -2.92
N LYS A 105 16.48 14.00 -4.06
CA LYS A 105 15.85 14.08 -5.38
C LYS A 105 14.99 12.84 -5.70
N ASN A 106 15.13 11.76 -4.93
CA ASN A 106 14.36 10.54 -5.09
C ASN A 106 13.08 10.60 -4.24
N HIS A 107 12.00 10.09 -4.79
CA HIS A 107 10.68 10.08 -4.14
C HIS A 107 10.38 8.74 -3.46
N VAL A 108 10.96 7.66 -3.98
CA VAL A 108 10.66 6.28 -3.54
C VAL A 108 11.95 5.51 -3.33
N GLY A 109 12.13 4.96 -2.15
CA GLY A 109 13.23 4.06 -1.78
C GLY A 109 12.91 2.58 -2.06
N PRO A 110 13.73 1.65 -1.53
CA PRO A 110 13.53 0.22 -1.70
C PRO A 110 12.44 -0.34 -0.77
N LEU A 111 11.97 -1.54 -1.07
CA LEU A 111 11.30 -2.41 -0.10
C LEU A 111 12.31 -2.91 0.94
N ILE A 112 11.81 -3.32 2.10
CA ILE A 112 12.65 -3.69 3.24
C ILE A 112 13.58 -4.87 2.94
N ASP A 113 13.10 -5.86 2.18
CA ASP A 113 13.83 -7.06 1.85
C ASP A 113 13.27 -7.76 0.58
N LYS A 114 13.86 -8.90 0.23
CA LYS A 114 13.44 -9.71 -0.93
C LYS A 114 12.13 -10.46 -0.70
N ASP A 115 11.74 -10.73 0.52
CA ASP A 115 10.45 -11.34 0.83
C ASP A 115 9.32 -10.34 0.55
N ALA A 116 9.53 -9.06 0.88
CA ALA A 116 8.61 -7.99 0.52
C ALA A 116 8.49 -7.83 -1.01
N VAL A 117 9.60 -7.94 -1.75
CA VAL A 117 9.59 -7.95 -3.22
C VAL A 117 8.80 -9.13 -3.77
N LYS A 118 8.99 -10.32 -3.20
CA LYS A 118 8.25 -11.53 -3.59
C LYS A 118 6.75 -11.33 -3.37
N MET A 119 6.34 -10.85 -2.19
CA MET A 119 4.93 -10.55 -1.89
C MET A 119 4.35 -9.52 -2.86
N TYR A 120 5.12 -8.49 -3.22
CA TYR A 120 4.72 -7.48 -4.20
C TYR A 120 4.46 -8.11 -5.58
N LEU A 121 5.36 -8.96 -6.09
CA LEU A 121 5.20 -9.63 -7.37
C LEU A 121 4.01 -10.60 -7.35
N GLU A 122 3.87 -11.39 -6.29
CA GLU A 122 2.73 -12.30 -6.12
C GLU A 122 1.40 -11.55 -6.10
N ALA A 123 1.35 -10.37 -5.50
CA ALA A 123 0.14 -9.55 -5.48
C ALA A 123 -0.23 -9.04 -6.87
N ILE A 124 0.75 -8.66 -7.69
CA ILE A 124 0.53 -8.28 -9.10
C ILE A 124 -0.08 -9.44 -9.88
N GLU A 125 0.51 -10.65 -9.78
CA GLU A 125 0.03 -11.81 -10.50
C GLU A 125 -1.38 -12.24 -10.03
N LYS A 126 -1.65 -12.23 -8.73
CA LYS A 126 -2.99 -12.48 -8.19
C LYS A 126 -4.02 -11.45 -8.68
N CYS A 127 -3.64 -10.18 -8.71
CA CYS A 127 -4.53 -9.13 -9.22
C CYS A 127 -4.88 -9.36 -10.69
N LYS A 128 -3.89 -9.71 -11.53
CA LYS A 128 -4.11 -10.07 -12.93
C LYS A 128 -5.01 -11.30 -13.08
N ALA A 129 -4.78 -12.33 -12.29
CA ALA A 129 -5.56 -13.57 -12.31
C ALA A 129 -7.03 -13.34 -11.92
N GLU A 130 -7.30 -12.40 -11.00
CA GLU A 130 -8.65 -11.99 -10.58
C GLU A 130 -9.32 -11.02 -11.59
N GLY A 131 -8.61 -10.62 -12.67
CA GLY A 131 -9.13 -9.75 -13.73
C GLY A 131 -8.78 -8.26 -13.55
N GLY A 132 -7.85 -7.92 -12.67
CA GLY A 132 -7.32 -6.56 -12.53
C GLY A 132 -6.51 -6.13 -13.76
N LYS A 133 -6.60 -4.85 -14.11
CA LYS A 133 -5.91 -4.27 -15.26
C LYS A 133 -4.90 -3.23 -14.80
N PHE A 134 -3.61 -3.51 -15.02
CA PHE A 134 -2.57 -2.54 -14.70
C PHE A 134 -2.57 -1.42 -15.74
N ILE A 135 -2.65 -0.18 -15.27
CA ILE A 135 -2.54 1.05 -16.07
C ILE A 135 -1.19 1.74 -15.86
N VAL A 136 -0.49 1.38 -14.80
CA VAL A 136 0.93 1.59 -14.60
C VAL A 136 1.51 0.26 -14.16
N GLU A 137 2.36 -0.31 -15.00
CA GLU A 137 2.96 -1.62 -14.73
C GLU A 137 3.93 -1.59 -13.55
N GLY A 138 3.95 -2.69 -12.82
CA GLY A 138 4.90 -2.93 -11.75
C GLY A 138 6.07 -3.81 -12.19
N GLY A 139 7.03 -3.99 -11.30
CA GLY A 139 8.16 -4.88 -11.54
C GLY A 139 9.38 -4.50 -10.71
N VAL A 140 10.38 -5.36 -10.71
CA VAL A 140 11.66 -5.12 -10.03
C VAL A 140 12.56 -4.30 -10.94
N LEU A 141 13.12 -3.23 -10.41
CA LEU A 141 14.10 -2.40 -11.12
C LEU A 141 15.47 -3.08 -11.12
N LYS A 142 16.17 -2.96 -12.26
CA LYS A 142 17.49 -3.57 -12.48
C LYS A 142 18.47 -2.53 -12.99
N GLY A 143 19.77 -2.79 -12.81
CA GLY A 143 20.85 -1.95 -13.29
C GLY A 143 21.54 -1.21 -12.15
N LYS A 144 22.39 -0.23 -12.52
CA LYS A 144 23.19 0.54 -11.59
C LYS A 144 22.34 1.29 -10.56
N GLY A 145 22.60 1.07 -9.27
CA GLY A 145 21.86 1.66 -8.15
C GLY A 145 20.69 0.78 -7.65
N PHE A 146 20.42 -0.36 -8.31
CA PHE A 146 19.35 -1.29 -7.93
C PHE A 146 19.84 -2.70 -7.63
N GLU A 147 21.14 -2.85 -7.34
CA GLU A 147 21.82 -4.14 -7.15
C GLU A 147 21.28 -4.95 -5.97
N SER A 148 20.67 -4.29 -4.98
CA SER A 148 20.01 -4.95 -3.85
C SER A 148 18.86 -5.87 -4.31
N GLY A 149 18.26 -5.58 -5.47
CA GLY A 149 17.06 -6.25 -5.97
C GLY A 149 15.80 -5.94 -5.16
N CYS A 150 15.81 -4.90 -4.31
CA CYS A 150 14.69 -4.50 -3.49
C CYS A 150 13.94 -3.26 -4.01
N TYR A 151 14.40 -2.66 -5.09
CA TYR A 151 13.71 -1.55 -5.72
C TYR A 151 12.64 -2.03 -6.69
N VAL A 152 11.43 -1.51 -6.52
CA VAL A 152 10.28 -1.87 -7.36
C VAL A 152 9.63 -0.63 -7.96
N GLN A 153 9.02 -0.80 -9.12
CA GLN A 153 8.22 0.24 -9.76
C GLN A 153 6.86 0.36 -9.06
N PRO A 154 6.48 1.51 -8.46
CA PRO A 154 5.12 1.72 -8.00
C PRO A 154 4.11 1.52 -9.13
N CYS A 155 3.03 0.78 -8.87
CA CYS A 155 2.08 0.41 -9.90
C CYS A 155 0.63 0.77 -9.53
N ILE A 156 -0.22 0.87 -10.56
CA ILE A 156 -1.63 1.19 -10.44
C ILE A 156 -2.44 0.15 -11.22
N ALA A 157 -3.43 -0.44 -10.59
CA ALA A 157 -4.37 -1.35 -11.22
C ALA A 157 -5.82 -0.89 -11.08
N GLU A 158 -6.59 -0.98 -12.15
CA GLU A 158 -8.06 -0.95 -12.06
C GLU A 158 -8.53 -2.32 -11.57
N ALA A 159 -9.24 -2.36 -10.45
CA ALA A 159 -9.64 -3.58 -9.77
C ALA A 159 -11.03 -3.45 -9.12
N LYS A 160 -11.65 -4.57 -8.79
CA LYS A 160 -12.89 -4.58 -8.00
C LYS A 160 -12.55 -4.75 -6.53
N ASN A 161 -13.33 -4.08 -5.66
CA ASN A 161 -13.14 -4.22 -4.21
C ASN A 161 -13.34 -5.67 -3.73
N SER A 162 -14.11 -6.48 -4.46
CA SER A 162 -14.37 -7.89 -4.14
C SER A 162 -13.22 -8.85 -4.45
N TYR A 163 -12.15 -8.39 -5.12
CA TYR A 163 -10.99 -9.24 -5.38
C TYR A 163 -10.26 -9.57 -4.08
N GLY A 164 -9.89 -10.83 -3.89
CA GLY A 164 -9.23 -11.30 -2.68
C GLY A 164 -7.94 -10.57 -2.40
N ILE A 165 -7.14 -10.31 -3.45
CA ILE A 165 -5.88 -9.57 -3.31
C ILE A 165 -6.09 -8.10 -2.90
N VAL A 166 -7.19 -7.47 -3.34
CA VAL A 166 -7.52 -6.08 -2.98
C VAL A 166 -7.91 -5.96 -1.51
N GLN A 167 -8.41 -7.05 -0.89
CA GLN A 167 -8.74 -7.13 0.53
C GLN A 167 -7.51 -7.41 1.40
N HIS A 168 -6.36 -7.72 0.80
CA HIS A 168 -5.13 -8.05 1.51
C HIS A 168 -4.16 -6.86 1.56
N ASP A 169 -3.56 -6.62 2.73
CA ASP A 169 -2.50 -5.63 2.88
C ASP A 169 -1.17 -6.21 2.37
N THR A 170 -0.80 -5.84 1.14
CA THR A 170 0.47 -6.30 0.54
C THR A 170 1.70 -5.58 1.12
N PHE A 171 1.51 -4.43 1.76
CA PHE A 171 2.59 -3.59 2.32
C PHE A 171 3.66 -3.20 1.30
N ALA A 172 3.23 -2.87 0.08
CA ALA A 172 4.07 -2.51 -1.06
C ALA A 172 3.36 -1.44 -1.91
N PRO A 173 4.04 -0.76 -2.85
CA PRO A 173 3.48 0.38 -3.58
C PRO A 173 2.56 -0.08 -4.74
N ILE A 174 1.46 -0.73 -4.40
CA ILE A 174 0.38 -1.10 -5.31
C ILE A 174 -0.85 -0.29 -4.94
N LEU A 175 -1.41 0.43 -5.91
CA LEU A 175 -2.61 1.25 -5.74
C LEU A 175 -3.74 0.70 -6.62
N TYR A 176 -4.87 0.40 -6.00
CA TYR A 176 -6.06 -0.10 -6.68
C TYR A 176 -7.07 1.02 -6.91
N LEU A 177 -7.50 1.20 -8.16
CA LEU A 177 -8.55 2.15 -8.53
C LEU A 177 -9.88 1.45 -8.73
N MET A 178 -10.93 2.02 -8.19
CA MET A 178 -12.30 1.55 -8.37
C MET A 178 -13.27 2.71 -8.50
N LYS A 179 -14.39 2.46 -9.19
CA LYS A 179 -15.44 3.45 -9.42
C LYS A 179 -16.59 3.27 -8.45
N TYR A 180 -17.24 4.38 -8.11
CA TYR A 180 -18.56 4.36 -7.51
C TYR A 180 -19.48 5.39 -8.19
N LYS A 181 -20.80 5.18 -8.13
CA LYS A 181 -21.81 6.08 -8.70
C LYS A 181 -22.35 7.03 -7.64
N THR A 182 -22.91 6.48 -6.59
CA THR A 182 -23.52 7.16 -5.45
C THR A 182 -22.97 6.59 -4.15
N ILE A 183 -23.11 7.34 -3.07
CA ILE A 183 -22.66 6.89 -1.73
C ILE A 183 -23.73 6.00 -1.06
N ASP A 184 -24.97 6.07 -1.56
CA ASP A 184 -26.12 5.30 -1.05
C ASP A 184 -26.11 3.84 -1.51
#